data_856fa72d785b3adc2e1d0a73bb2eefc7
#
_entry.id   856fa72d785b3adc2e1d0a73bb2eefc7
#
_cell.length_a   1.000
_cell.length_b   1.000
_cell.length_c   1.000
_cell.angle_alpha   90.00
_cell.angle_beta   90.00
_cell.angle_gamma   90.00
#
_symmetry.space_group_name_H-M   'P 1'
#
loop_
_entity.id
_entity.type
_entity.pdbx_description
1 polymer ?
#
loop_
_entity_poly.entity_id
_entity_poly.type
_entity_poly.pdbx_seq_one_letter_code
_entity_poly.pdbx_strand_id
1 'polypeptide(L)'
;IESLIEQGAEYIFYPCLTYIINEKAGDNHYNCPIVAYYSELLQANMPSLKKAKFLYPYININNRREMAKGLKRFLDDNVGSFPLKEIRRAIDRGFNEYEKYMAGVRAEGERALKFARENGKRIMILAGRPYHIDPEIGHGIDRLACSLGFVTVSEDSICHLAEPQFVHVLNQWT
;
A
#
# COMPACT_ATOMS: atom_id res chain seq x y z
N ILE A 1 -0.18 -9.90 13.47
CA ILE A 1 1.06 -10.66 13.78
C ILE A 1 0.74 -11.74 14.80
N GLU A 2 0.14 -11.44 15.96
CA GLU A 2 -0.22 -12.44 16.97
C GLU A 2 -1.01 -13.61 16.36
N SER A 3 -2.05 -13.31 15.59
CA SER A 3 -2.85 -14.32 14.91
C SER A 3 -2.04 -15.22 13.96
N LEU A 4 -1.02 -14.68 13.28
CA LEU A 4 -0.13 -15.49 12.43
C LEU A 4 0.73 -16.44 13.28
N ILE A 5 1.21 -15.96 14.42
CA ILE A 5 2.00 -16.78 15.37
C ILE A 5 1.13 -17.91 15.94
N GLU A 6 -0.10 -17.60 16.34
CA GLU A 6 -1.07 -18.59 16.84
C GLU A 6 -1.43 -19.65 15.79
N GLN A 7 -1.45 -19.28 14.51
CA GLN A 7 -1.64 -20.20 13.39
C GLN A 7 -0.39 -21.00 13.02
N GLY A 8 0.73 -20.79 13.73
CA GLY A 8 1.97 -21.55 13.54
C GLY A 8 2.86 -21.04 12.42
N ALA A 9 2.75 -19.76 12.05
CA ALA A 9 3.64 -19.16 11.04
C ALA A 9 5.11 -19.20 11.53
N GLU A 10 5.97 -19.93 10.82
CA GLU A 10 7.40 -20.02 11.13
C GLU A 10 8.16 -18.75 10.70
N TYR A 11 7.71 -18.10 9.63
CA TYR A 11 8.28 -16.87 9.08
C TYR A 11 7.22 -15.79 8.94
N ILE A 12 7.55 -14.58 9.35
CA ILE A 12 6.70 -13.40 9.14
C ILE A 12 7.52 -12.37 8.38
N PHE A 13 7.12 -12.05 7.15
CA PHE A 13 7.79 -11.08 6.29
C PHE A 13 7.04 -9.75 6.35
N TYR A 14 7.70 -8.73 6.92
CA TYR A 14 7.14 -7.39 7.07
C TYR A 14 8.21 -6.33 6.78
N PRO A 15 8.38 -5.92 5.52
CA PRO A 15 9.48 -5.04 5.13
C PRO A 15 9.34 -3.61 5.64
N CYS A 16 10.48 -2.94 5.82
CA CYS A 16 10.57 -1.49 6.01
C CYS A 16 10.53 -0.80 4.64
N LEU A 17 9.54 0.07 4.43
CA LEU A 17 9.35 0.80 3.18
C LEU A 17 9.64 2.29 3.41
N THR A 18 10.86 2.73 3.14
CA THR A 18 11.26 4.14 3.30
C THR A 18 10.59 5.06 2.29
N TYR A 19 10.27 4.54 1.10
CA TYR A 19 9.69 5.31 0.01
C TYR A 19 8.34 4.74 -0.42
N ILE A 20 7.42 5.63 -0.77
CA ILE A 20 6.21 5.31 -1.54
C ILE A 20 6.57 5.24 -3.03
N ILE A 21 5.65 4.76 -3.86
CA ILE A 21 5.80 4.81 -5.31
C ILE A 21 5.90 6.27 -5.74
N ASN A 22 6.92 6.59 -6.54
CA ASN A 22 7.11 7.96 -7.02
C ASN A 22 6.14 8.28 -8.16
N GLU A 23 5.10 9.02 -7.87
CA GLU A 23 4.10 9.51 -8.83
C GLU A 23 4.49 10.85 -9.47
N LYS A 24 5.65 11.40 -9.10
CA LYS A 24 6.15 12.69 -9.59
C LYS A 24 5.22 13.86 -9.29
N ALA A 25 4.47 13.78 -8.20
CA ALA A 25 3.51 14.79 -7.78
C ALA A 25 4.10 15.81 -6.79
N GLY A 26 5.34 15.59 -6.31
CA GLY A 26 6.04 16.48 -5.37
C GLY A 26 7.55 16.29 -5.44
N ASP A 27 8.28 17.07 -4.64
CA ASP A 27 9.74 17.08 -4.66
C ASP A 27 10.35 15.78 -4.09
N ASN A 28 9.69 15.15 -3.14
CA ASN A 28 10.09 13.89 -2.54
C ASN A 28 8.90 12.92 -2.39
N HIS A 29 9.22 11.66 -2.10
CA HIS A 29 8.24 10.58 -1.97
C HIS A 29 8.61 9.62 -0.81
N TYR A 30 8.98 10.19 0.34
CA TYR A 30 9.23 9.43 1.56
C TYR A 30 7.93 8.98 2.21
N ASN A 31 7.93 7.76 2.75
CA ASN A 31 6.91 7.37 3.70
C ASN A 31 7.04 8.15 5.01
N CYS A 32 5.95 8.28 5.73
CA CYS A 32 6.04 8.81 7.08
C CYS A 32 6.93 7.87 7.93
N PRO A 33 7.69 8.40 8.90
CA PRO A 33 8.63 7.59 9.70
C PRO A 33 7.97 6.38 10.37
N ILE A 34 6.72 6.50 10.81
CA ILE A 34 5.99 5.37 11.43
C ILE A 34 5.81 4.24 10.41
N VAL A 35 5.36 4.53 9.19
CA VAL A 35 5.18 3.52 8.14
C VAL A 35 6.53 2.95 7.71
N ALA A 36 7.55 3.80 7.54
CA ALA A 36 8.87 3.39 7.08
C ALA A 36 9.56 2.41 8.04
N TYR A 37 9.38 2.59 9.35
CA TYR A 37 10.10 1.83 10.39
C TYR A 37 9.18 1.02 11.31
N TYR A 38 7.94 0.80 10.92
CA TYR A 38 6.96 0.11 11.76
C TYR A 38 7.40 -1.32 12.12
N SER A 39 8.08 -1.99 11.21
CA SER A 39 8.64 -3.34 11.44
C SER A 39 9.66 -3.36 12.58
N GLU A 40 10.54 -2.36 12.65
CA GLU A 40 11.51 -2.24 13.75
C GLU A 40 10.81 -1.96 15.09
N LEU A 41 9.79 -1.11 15.06
CA LEU A 41 8.99 -0.80 16.23
C LEU A 41 8.29 -2.04 16.76
N LEU A 42 7.75 -2.87 15.88
CA LEU A 42 7.16 -4.17 16.25
C LEU A 42 8.21 -5.12 16.82
N GLN A 43 9.36 -5.24 16.13
CA GLN A 43 10.48 -6.08 16.59
C GLN A 43 10.94 -5.72 18.01
N ALA A 44 10.99 -4.42 18.32
CA ALA A 44 11.43 -3.91 19.62
C ALA A 44 10.38 -4.10 20.73
N ASN A 45 9.09 -4.10 20.38
CA ASN A 45 8.00 -4.01 21.36
C ASN A 45 7.10 -5.27 21.46
N MET A 46 7.28 -6.26 20.56
CA MET A 46 6.46 -7.48 20.57
C MET A 46 7.28 -8.72 20.97
N PRO A 47 7.28 -9.13 22.24
CA PRO A 47 8.03 -10.31 22.68
C PRO A 47 7.61 -11.61 22.01
N SER A 48 6.36 -11.70 21.56
CA SER A 48 5.80 -12.85 20.85
C SER A 48 6.50 -13.15 19.52
N LEU A 49 7.11 -12.15 18.87
CA LEU A 49 7.90 -12.31 17.64
C LEU A 49 9.11 -13.25 17.79
N LYS A 50 9.55 -13.53 19.04
CA LYS A 50 10.59 -14.54 19.30
C LYS A 50 10.15 -15.96 18.95
N LYS A 51 8.84 -16.19 18.77
CA LYS A 51 8.28 -17.51 18.40
C LYS A 51 8.29 -17.77 16.89
N ALA A 52 8.55 -16.75 16.09
CA ALA A 52 8.65 -16.85 14.63
C ALA A 52 9.91 -16.12 14.14
N LYS A 53 10.37 -16.45 12.94
CA LYS A 53 11.46 -15.70 12.31
C LYS A 53 10.89 -14.46 11.64
N PHE A 54 11.09 -13.30 12.27
CA PHE A 54 10.62 -12.01 11.78
C PHE A 54 11.60 -11.42 10.77
N LEU A 55 11.14 -11.23 9.55
CA LEU A 55 11.93 -10.80 8.39
C LEU A 55 11.51 -9.39 7.99
N TYR A 56 12.36 -8.39 8.22
CA TYR A 56 12.06 -6.99 7.96
C TYR A 56 13.15 -6.28 7.14
N PRO A 57 13.36 -6.70 5.88
CA PRO A 57 14.33 -6.04 5.01
C PRO A 57 13.91 -4.60 4.69
N TYR A 58 14.90 -3.73 4.50
CA TYR A 58 14.67 -2.41 3.92
C TYR A 58 14.54 -2.53 2.40
N ILE A 59 13.42 -2.05 1.86
CA ILE A 59 13.09 -2.18 0.44
C ILE A 59 12.86 -0.80 -0.17
N ASN A 60 13.57 -0.52 -1.28
CA ASN A 60 13.27 0.60 -2.16
C ASN A 60 12.45 0.10 -3.36
N ILE A 61 11.13 0.33 -3.31
CA ILE A 61 10.19 -0.11 -4.35
C ILE A 61 10.37 0.61 -5.69
N ASN A 62 11.03 1.78 -5.72
CA ASN A 62 11.24 2.56 -6.93
C ASN A 62 12.43 2.09 -7.77
N ASN A 63 13.25 1.18 -7.23
CA ASN A 63 14.38 0.61 -7.95
C ASN A 63 14.36 -0.93 -7.89
N ARG A 64 13.65 -1.55 -8.83
CA ARG A 64 13.49 -3.02 -8.88
C ARG A 64 14.81 -3.78 -8.93
N ARG A 65 15.84 -3.20 -9.56
CA ARG A 65 17.17 -3.84 -9.66
C ARG A 65 17.88 -3.89 -8.31
N GLU A 66 17.88 -2.78 -7.59
CA GLU A 66 18.48 -2.71 -6.25
C GLU A 66 17.64 -3.51 -5.24
N MET A 67 16.32 -3.44 -5.34
CA MET A 67 15.39 -4.26 -4.56
C MET A 67 15.72 -5.76 -4.70
N ALA A 68 15.90 -6.25 -5.93
CA ALA A 68 16.23 -7.65 -6.16
C ALA A 68 17.56 -8.07 -5.55
N LYS A 69 18.59 -7.22 -5.65
CA LYS A 69 19.91 -7.48 -5.06
C LYS A 69 19.86 -7.43 -3.52
N GLY A 70 19.14 -6.46 -2.98
CA GLY A 70 18.94 -6.30 -1.53
C GLY A 70 18.20 -7.50 -0.94
N LEU A 71 17.09 -7.89 -1.55
CA LEU A 71 16.31 -9.05 -1.14
C LEU A 71 17.13 -10.33 -1.25
N LYS A 72 17.92 -10.51 -2.32
CA LYS A 72 18.77 -11.70 -2.43
C LYS A 72 19.73 -11.80 -1.26
N ARG A 73 20.48 -10.75 -0.94
CA ARG A 73 21.41 -10.76 0.20
C ARG A 73 20.68 -11.05 1.51
N PHE A 74 19.58 -10.36 1.74
CA PHE A 74 18.79 -10.55 2.95
C PHE A 74 18.26 -11.97 3.10
N LEU A 75 17.76 -12.59 2.01
CA LEU A 75 17.26 -13.96 2.03
C LEU A 75 18.38 -14.98 2.20
N ASP A 76 19.54 -14.80 1.53
CA ASP A 76 20.71 -15.65 1.70
C ASP A 76 21.17 -15.68 3.16
N ASP A 77 21.15 -14.54 3.85
CA ASP A 77 21.59 -14.43 5.25
C ASP A 77 20.55 -14.95 6.26
N ASN A 78 19.27 -14.93 5.91
CA ASN A 78 18.20 -15.14 6.89
C ASN A 78 17.32 -16.37 6.63
N VAL A 79 17.20 -16.83 5.40
CA VAL A 79 16.23 -17.90 5.04
C VAL A 79 16.91 -19.03 4.30
N GLY A 80 17.62 -18.70 3.22
CA GLY A 80 18.27 -19.64 2.34
C GLY A 80 18.55 -19.04 0.98
N SER A 81 19.35 -19.75 0.17
CA SER A 81 19.80 -19.20 -1.12
C SER A 81 18.77 -19.41 -2.22
N PHE A 82 18.42 -18.30 -2.87
CA PHE A 82 17.50 -18.28 -4.00
C PHE A 82 18.19 -17.66 -5.23
N PRO A 83 18.01 -18.20 -6.44
CA PRO A 83 18.55 -17.61 -7.65
C PRO A 83 18.01 -16.20 -7.87
N LEU A 84 18.89 -15.24 -8.20
CA LEU A 84 18.50 -13.84 -8.45
C LEU A 84 17.39 -13.71 -9.52
N LYS A 85 17.38 -14.64 -10.50
CA LYS A 85 16.33 -14.70 -11.53
C LYS A 85 14.95 -14.96 -10.94
N GLU A 86 14.85 -15.84 -9.94
CA GLU A 86 13.58 -16.15 -9.28
C GLU A 86 13.08 -14.96 -8.45
N ILE A 87 13.98 -14.31 -7.72
CA ILE A 87 13.66 -13.11 -6.96
C ILE A 87 13.14 -12.00 -7.88
N ARG A 88 13.80 -11.74 -9.01
CA ARG A 88 13.32 -10.77 -10.02
C ARG A 88 11.94 -11.13 -10.53
N ARG A 89 11.71 -12.41 -10.86
CA ARG A 89 10.41 -12.88 -11.34
C ARG A 89 9.31 -12.72 -10.28
N ALA A 90 9.63 -12.94 -9.01
CA ALA A 90 8.70 -12.72 -7.91
C ALA A 90 8.36 -11.22 -7.75
N ILE A 91 9.35 -10.33 -7.83
CA ILE A 91 9.16 -8.89 -7.81
C ILE A 91 8.25 -8.45 -8.97
N ASP A 92 8.55 -8.88 -10.20
CA ASP A 92 7.75 -8.51 -11.37
C ASP A 92 6.31 -9.00 -11.27
N ARG A 93 6.09 -10.19 -10.72
CA ARG A 93 4.74 -10.68 -10.42
C ARG A 93 4.03 -9.81 -9.39
N GLY A 94 4.71 -9.44 -8.31
CA GLY A 94 4.14 -8.56 -7.28
C GLY A 94 3.68 -7.22 -7.85
N PHE A 95 4.51 -6.59 -8.67
CA PHE A 95 4.12 -5.35 -9.35
C PHE A 95 2.97 -5.54 -10.34
N ASN A 96 2.95 -6.62 -11.09
CA ASN A 96 1.85 -6.91 -12.01
C ASN A 96 0.51 -7.13 -11.27
N GLU A 97 0.54 -7.79 -10.12
CA GLU A 97 -0.67 -7.96 -9.30
C GLU A 97 -1.12 -6.63 -8.68
N TYR A 98 -0.18 -5.78 -8.25
CA TYR A 98 -0.49 -4.43 -7.79
C TYR A 98 -1.19 -3.60 -8.89
N GLU A 99 -0.67 -3.61 -10.12
CA GLU A 99 -1.27 -2.91 -11.26
C GLU A 99 -2.69 -3.43 -11.57
N LYS A 100 -2.89 -4.75 -11.50
CA LYS A 100 -4.24 -5.33 -11.69
C LYS A 100 -5.20 -4.88 -10.58
N TYR A 101 -4.72 -4.86 -9.33
CA TYR A 101 -5.51 -4.37 -8.21
C TYR A 101 -5.92 -2.92 -8.42
N MET A 102 -4.98 -2.04 -8.76
CA MET A 102 -5.27 -0.62 -9.03
C MET A 102 -6.20 -0.43 -10.22
N ALA A 103 -6.05 -1.23 -11.29
CA ALA A 103 -6.99 -1.22 -12.41
C ALA A 103 -8.41 -1.61 -11.97
N GLY A 104 -8.54 -2.58 -11.07
CA GLY A 104 -9.83 -2.95 -10.46
C GLY A 104 -10.44 -1.81 -9.66
N VAL A 105 -9.65 -1.17 -8.81
CA VAL A 105 -10.09 0.00 -8.00
C VAL A 105 -10.60 1.13 -8.91
N ARG A 106 -9.86 1.45 -9.97
CA ARG A 106 -10.24 2.48 -10.96
C ARG A 106 -11.53 2.12 -11.69
N ALA A 107 -11.67 0.88 -12.14
CA ALA A 107 -12.90 0.41 -12.79
C ALA A 107 -14.13 0.53 -11.89
N GLU A 108 -13.99 0.24 -10.58
CA GLU A 108 -15.08 0.43 -9.62
C GLU A 108 -15.41 1.91 -9.44
N GLY A 109 -14.41 2.80 -9.37
CA GLY A 109 -14.62 4.24 -9.33
C GLY A 109 -15.40 4.76 -10.54
N GLU A 110 -14.99 4.38 -11.74
CA GLU A 110 -15.70 4.74 -12.99
C GLU A 110 -17.13 4.21 -13.02
N ARG A 111 -17.35 2.99 -12.54
CA ARG A 111 -18.69 2.40 -12.41
C ARG A 111 -19.56 3.20 -11.45
N ALA A 112 -19.01 3.61 -10.31
CA ALA A 112 -19.72 4.42 -9.32
C ALA A 112 -20.08 5.81 -9.88
N LEU A 113 -19.16 6.47 -10.60
CA LEU A 113 -19.41 7.75 -11.27
C LEU A 113 -20.50 7.63 -12.33
N LYS A 114 -20.47 6.57 -13.14
CA LYS A 114 -21.49 6.29 -14.14
C LYS A 114 -22.86 6.12 -13.46
N PHE A 115 -22.93 5.28 -12.43
CA PHE A 115 -24.16 5.09 -11.66
C PHE A 115 -24.73 6.41 -11.10
N ALA A 116 -23.87 7.26 -10.54
CA ALA A 116 -24.26 8.55 -10.00
C ALA A 116 -24.88 9.44 -11.08
N ARG A 117 -24.26 9.54 -12.26
CA ARG A 117 -24.75 10.33 -13.40
C ARG A 117 -26.09 9.83 -13.92
N GLU A 118 -26.24 8.51 -14.12
CA GLU A 118 -27.47 7.89 -14.64
C GLU A 118 -28.65 8.03 -13.68
N ASN A 119 -28.37 8.16 -12.37
CA ASN A 119 -29.43 8.25 -11.35
C ASN A 119 -29.58 9.66 -10.74
N GLY A 120 -28.94 10.68 -11.33
CA GLY A 120 -29.02 12.06 -10.86
C GLY A 120 -28.52 12.25 -9.42
N LYS A 121 -27.58 11.42 -8.97
CA LYS A 121 -27.04 11.48 -7.61
C LYS A 121 -25.80 12.37 -7.54
N ARG A 122 -25.64 13.02 -6.39
CA ARG A 122 -24.44 13.79 -6.10
C ARG A 122 -23.30 12.84 -5.74
N ILE A 123 -22.08 13.22 -6.10
CA ILE A 123 -20.86 12.47 -5.81
C ILE A 123 -20.15 13.14 -4.64
N MET A 124 -19.63 12.33 -3.72
CA MET A 124 -18.75 12.75 -2.65
C MET A 124 -17.43 12.00 -2.76
N ILE A 125 -16.34 12.74 -2.93
CA ILE A 125 -14.99 12.18 -2.95
C ILE A 125 -14.46 12.15 -1.52
N LEU A 126 -14.10 10.98 -1.05
CA LEU A 126 -13.40 10.79 0.22
C LEU A 126 -11.90 10.91 -0.05
N ALA A 127 -11.37 12.12 0.13
CA ALA A 127 -9.96 12.41 -0.02
C ALA A 127 -9.23 12.20 1.31
N GLY A 128 -8.15 11.44 1.27
CA GLY A 128 -7.34 11.14 2.45
C GLY A 128 -6.41 9.98 2.23
N ARG A 129 -5.89 9.43 3.29
CA ARG A 129 -5.05 8.23 3.23
C ARG A 129 -5.89 6.98 2.96
N PRO A 130 -5.35 5.95 2.30
CA PRO A 130 -6.09 4.72 1.99
C PRO A 130 -6.76 4.07 3.21
N TYR A 131 -6.17 4.19 4.39
CA TYR A 131 -6.76 3.65 5.62
C TYR A 131 -8.01 4.42 6.11
N HIS A 132 -8.30 5.63 5.60
CA HIS A 132 -9.52 6.37 5.95
C HIS A 132 -10.80 5.76 5.36
N ILE A 133 -10.66 4.87 4.37
CA ILE A 133 -11.80 4.09 3.85
C ILE A 133 -12.06 2.79 4.63
N ASP A 134 -11.19 2.46 5.59
CA ASP A 134 -11.44 1.35 6.51
C ASP A 134 -12.67 1.65 7.38
N PRO A 135 -13.60 0.70 7.52
CA PRO A 135 -14.85 0.92 8.26
C PRO A 135 -14.68 1.35 9.72
N GLU A 136 -13.62 0.89 10.38
CA GLU A 136 -13.34 1.24 11.78
C GLU A 136 -12.71 2.64 11.88
N ILE A 137 -11.74 2.94 11.03
CA ILE A 137 -11.03 4.23 11.04
C ILE A 137 -11.90 5.34 10.47
N GLY A 138 -12.65 5.05 9.41
CA GLY A 138 -13.56 5.98 8.73
C GLY A 138 -14.87 6.24 9.49
N HIS A 139 -15.11 5.51 10.59
CA HIS A 139 -16.33 5.67 11.43
C HIS A 139 -17.64 5.64 10.66
N GLY A 140 -17.70 5.00 9.50
CA GLY A 140 -18.89 4.88 8.67
C GLY A 140 -19.33 6.18 7.98
N ILE A 141 -18.41 7.14 7.77
CA ILE A 141 -18.71 8.39 7.03
C ILE A 141 -19.20 8.11 5.62
N ASP A 142 -18.65 7.11 4.95
CA ASP A 142 -19.10 6.63 3.64
C ASP A 142 -20.57 6.21 3.66
N ARG A 143 -20.97 5.42 4.65
CA ARG A 143 -22.36 4.96 4.82
C ARG A 143 -23.30 6.11 5.14
N LEU A 144 -22.85 7.05 6.00
CA LEU A 144 -23.63 8.25 6.32
C LEU A 144 -23.88 9.08 5.06
N ALA A 145 -22.84 9.35 4.27
CA ALA A 145 -22.97 10.07 3.01
C ALA A 145 -23.92 9.36 2.03
N CYS A 146 -23.80 8.04 1.90
CA CYS A 146 -24.72 7.24 1.08
C CYS A 146 -26.18 7.34 1.58
N SER A 147 -26.40 7.34 2.89
CA SER A 147 -27.77 7.50 3.46
C SER A 147 -28.37 8.87 3.18
N LEU A 148 -27.55 9.89 2.98
CA LEU A 148 -27.93 11.24 2.57
C LEU A 148 -28.10 11.41 1.05
N GLY A 149 -27.99 10.30 0.30
CA GLY A 149 -28.23 10.27 -1.14
C GLY A 149 -27.01 10.55 -2.03
N PHE A 150 -25.81 10.58 -1.46
CA PHE A 150 -24.58 10.67 -2.23
C PHE A 150 -24.14 9.30 -2.75
N VAL A 151 -23.33 9.31 -3.80
CA VAL A 151 -22.45 8.20 -4.17
C VAL A 151 -21.05 8.56 -3.69
N THR A 152 -20.45 7.73 -2.85
CA THR A 152 -19.11 7.96 -2.31
C THR A 152 -18.06 7.21 -3.13
N VAL A 153 -16.93 7.86 -3.39
CA VAL A 153 -15.77 7.30 -4.07
C VAL A 153 -14.51 7.73 -3.34
N SER A 154 -13.48 6.87 -3.34
CA SER A 154 -12.16 7.25 -2.85
C SER A 154 -11.39 8.00 -3.95
N GLU A 155 -10.41 8.81 -3.57
CA GLU A 155 -9.56 9.51 -4.56
C GLU A 155 -8.80 8.52 -5.46
N ASP A 156 -8.25 7.42 -4.91
CA ASP A 156 -7.52 6.39 -5.65
C ASP A 156 -8.33 5.82 -6.81
N SER A 157 -9.65 5.74 -6.63
CA SER A 157 -10.54 5.14 -7.61
C SER A 157 -10.83 6.05 -8.81
N ILE A 158 -10.55 7.35 -8.71
CA ILE A 158 -10.91 8.33 -9.75
C ILE A 158 -9.81 9.32 -10.12
N CYS A 159 -8.69 9.39 -9.38
CA CYS A 159 -7.61 10.35 -9.63
C CYS A 159 -7.03 10.26 -11.05
N HIS A 160 -7.04 9.07 -11.67
CA HIS A 160 -6.59 8.84 -13.05
C HIS A 160 -7.43 9.56 -14.12
N LEU A 161 -8.60 10.08 -13.75
CA LEU A 161 -9.49 10.83 -14.66
C LEU A 161 -9.14 12.33 -14.73
N ALA A 162 -8.20 12.78 -13.92
CA ALA A 162 -7.72 14.17 -13.91
C ALA A 162 -6.24 14.23 -14.30
N GLU A 163 -5.83 15.35 -14.88
CA GLU A 163 -4.41 15.59 -15.17
C GLU A 163 -3.63 15.75 -13.87
N PRO A 164 -2.51 15.03 -13.70
CA PRO A 164 -1.64 15.17 -12.55
C PRO A 164 -1.12 16.61 -12.43
N GLN A 165 -1.22 17.19 -11.24
CA GLN A 165 -0.62 18.48 -10.95
C GLN A 165 0.64 18.28 -10.11
N PHE A 166 1.79 18.72 -10.64
CA PHE A 166 2.99 18.81 -9.84
C PHE A 166 2.90 20.03 -8.92
N VAL A 167 3.10 19.81 -7.63
CA VAL A 167 3.12 20.90 -6.64
C VAL A 167 4.48 20.89 -5.94
N HIS A 168 5.10 22.08 -5.81
CA HIS A 168 6.32 22.24 -5.03
C HIS A 168 6.01 22.06 -3.54
N VAL A 169 5.95 20.84 -3.11
CA VAL A 169 5.79 20.44 -1.71
C VAL A 169 6.96 19.57 -1.30
N LEU A 170 7.36 19.66 -0.04
CA LEU A 170 8.51 18.93 0.49
C LEU A 170 8.43 17.44 0.22
N ASN A 171 7.23 16.88 0.25
CA ASN A 171 7.00 15.45 0.03
C ASN A 171 5.61 15.20 -0.54
N GLN A 172 5.50 14.33 -1.54
CA GLN A 172 4.19 13.87 -1.98
C GLN A 172 3.61 12.92 -0.92
N TRP A 173 2.30 12.99 -0.76
CA TRP A 173 1.54 12.15 0.16
C TRP A 173 0.44 11.47 -0.63
N THR A 174 0.65 10.24 -0.97
CA THR A 174 -0.33 9.38 -1.64
C THR A 174 -0.86 8.33 -0.68
#